data_b4eb741b740c6e3f8fbd6f7be2896001
#
_entry.id   b4eb741b740c6e3f8fbd6f7be2896001
#
_cell.length_a   1.000
_cell.length_b   1.000
_cell.length_c   1.000
_cell.angle_alpha   90.00
_cell.angle_beta   90.00
_cell.angle_gamma   90.00
#
_symmetry.space_group_name_H-M   'P 1'
#
loop_
_entity.id
_entity.type
_entity.pdbx_description
1 polymer ?
#
loop_
_entity_poly.entity_id
_entity_poly.type
_entity_poly.pdbx_seq_one_letter_code
_entity_poly.pdbx_strand_id
1 'polypeptide(L)'
;MRQITKHNRAGKKKNRILLIACMLVLVFLMTGCGKNSDGVIRITNVSYDPTREFYEAYNPLFEKYYEDTYGKKVEVIQSHGGSGAQARSVVEGCNADVVTLALEHDITLIEQTGLIDKGWQKEFDKDSAPYTSTIVFLVRKGNPKNIRDWDDLIQKNVEVITPDPKSSGGACWNFLAALSYAKEHYADEAQQKEFMRKLYQQVSVMDSGARGSTTTFVENKKGDVLIAWENEAIASMKSYPGEYELINPSVSILAQPSVAIVDDNANDNGTQEVSRKYLSYLYTEKAQRLAAEYGYRPSDETILKEYGDTFDLNIRLYTIKDYGGWENAYKMYFDDGAMFDEIYDF
;
A
#
# COMPACT_ATOMS: atom_id res chain seq x y z
N MET A 1 66.36 48.55 -19.76
CA MET A 1 64.90 48.49 -19.55
C MET A 1 64.18 47.70 -20.65
N ARG A 2 64.48 46.43 -20.93
CA ARG A 2 63.82 45.66 -22.04
C ARG A 2 63.76 44.15 -21.79
N GLN A 3 63.74 43.68 -20.52
CA GLN A 3 63.62 42.22 -20.21
C GLN A 3 62.46 41.83 -19.33
N ILE A 4 61.67 42.79 -18.78
CA ILE A 4 60.56 42.45 -17.82
C ILE A 4 59.20 42.18 -18.49
N THR A 5 59.03 42.52 -19.76
CA THR A 5 57.74 42.41 -20.47
C THR A 5 57.46 41.09 -21.17
N LYS A 6 58.43 40.16 -21.29
CA LYS A 6 58.23 38.86 -21.98
C LYS A 6 57.79 37.76 -21.05
N HIS A 7 58.02 37.85 -19.72
CA HIS A 7 57.65 36.80 -18.77
C HIS A 7 56.13 36.80 -18.40
N ASN A 8 55.50 37.94 -18.46
CA ASN A 8 54.07 38.09 -18.11
C ASN A 8 53.08 37.65 -19.21
N ARG A 9 53.54 37.49 -20.47
CA ARG A 9 52.62 36.98 -21.53
C ARG A 9 52.56 35.47 -21.63
N ALA A 10 53.59 34.74 -21.21
CA ALA A 10 53.60 33.27 -21.19
C ALA A 10 52.73 32.68 -20.07
N GLY A 11 52.70 33.33 -18.88
CA GLY A 11 51.86 32.92 -17.76
C GLY A 11 50.35 33.12 -18.03
N LYS A 12 49.97 34.22 -18.69
CA LYS A 12 48.57 34.46 -19.06
C LYS A 12 48.03 33.53 -20.15
N LYS A 13 48.89 33.02 -21.06
CA LYS A 13 48.51 32.01 -22.06
C LYS A 13 48.31 30.63 -21.41
N LYS A 14 49.20 30.21 -20.50
CA LYS A 14 49.07 28.94 -19.76
C LYS A 14 47.82 28.90 -18.91
N ASN A 15 47.50 29.98 -18.19
CA ASN A 15 46.28 30.06 -17.37
C ASN A 15 44.99 30.08 -18.21
N ARG A 16 44.99 30.69 -19.40
CA ARG A 16 43.85 30.64 -20.33
C ARG A 16 43.65 29.25 -20.94
N ILE A 17 44.69 28.52 -21.27
CA ILE A 17 44.62 27.14 -21.79
C ILE A 17 44.17 26.20 -20.68
N LEU A 18 44.60 26.39 -19.42
CA LEU A 18 44.16 25.61 -18.26
C LEU A 18 42.67 25.87 -17.94
N LEU A 19 42.20 27.13 -18.02
CA LEU A 19 40.81 27.50 -17.85
C LEU A 19 39.88 26.91 -18.94
N ILE A 20 40.30 26.89 -20.18
CA ILE A 20 39.57 26.30 -21.30
C ILE A 20 39.57 24.78 -21.19
N ALA A 21 40.66 24.15 -20.76
CA ALA A 21 40.70 22.71 -20.48
C ALA A 21 39.79 22.31 -19.30
N CYS A 22 39.75 23.10 -18.22
CA CYS A 22 38.82 22.88 -17.10
C CYS A 22 37.36 23.10 -17.51
N MET A 23 37.04 24.09 -18.36
CA MET A 23 35.70 24.30 -18.89
C MET A 23 35.25 23.15 -19.81
N LEU A 24 36.14 22.63 -20.66
CA LEU A 24 35.85 21.47 -21.51
C LEU A 24 35.64 20.18 -20.69
N VAL A 25 36.36 19.99 -19.60
CA VAL A 25 36.17 18.86 -18.67
C VAL A 25 34.85 19.00 -17.90
N LEU A 26 34.44 20.22 -17.49
CA LEU A 26 33.14 20.48 -16.88
C LEU A 26 31.96 20.25 -17.84
N VAL A 27 32.12 20.58 -19.14
CA VAL A 27 31.08 20.32 -20.15
C VAL A 27 30.96 18.82 -20.43
N PHE A 28 32.04 18.03 -20.34
CA PHE A 28 31.98 16.57 -20.47
C PHE A 28 31.38 15.88 -19.23
N LEU A 29 31.37 16.53 -18.06
CA LEU A 29 30.72 15.99 -16.83
C LEU A 29 29.24 16.30 -16.79
N MET A 30 28.69 17.19 -17.62
CA MET A 30 27.25 17.51 -17.69
C MET A 30 26.49 16.67 -18.73
N THR A 31 27.14 15.84 -19.53
CA THR A 31 26.48 14.94 -20.49
C THR A 31 26.22 13.53 -19.91
N GLY A 32 26.35 13.37 -18.60
CA GLY A 32 26.08 12.13 -17.90
C GLY A 32 24.64 12.04 -17.36
N CYS A 33 23.61 12.56 -18.04
CA CYS A 33 22.24 12.13 -17.86
C CYS A 33 22.08 10.79 -18.55
N GLY A 34 22.19 9.71 -17.76
CA GLY A 34 22.16 8.35 -18.25
C GLY A 34 20.81 8.00 -18.86
N LYS A 35 20.72 8.00 -20.16
CA LYS A 35 19.85 7.05 -20.85
C LYS A 35 20.43 5.68 -20.54
N ASN A 36 19.66 4.83 -19.88
CA ASN A 36 20.00 3.43 -19.64
C ASN A 36 20.45 2.79 -20.97
N SER A 37 21.74 2.49 -21.07
CA SER A 37 22.37 1.98 -22.30
C SER A 37 22.11 0.48 -22.52
N ASP A 38 21.35 -0.17 -21.62
CA ASP A 38 21.07 -1.62 -21.63
C ASP A 38 19.78 -2.02 -22.35
N GLY A 39 18.98 -1.03 -22.80
CA GLY A 39 17.71 -1.28 -23.50
C GLY A 39 16.60 -1.83 -22.61
N VAL A 40 16.75 -1.81 -21.27
CA VAL A 40 15.74 -2.23 -20.30
C VAL A 40 14.89 -1.03 -19.90
N ILE A 41 13.57 -1.16 -19.97
CA ILE A 41 12.61 -0.17 -19.46
C ILE A 41 12.47 -0.40 -17.96
N ARG A 42 12.63 0.65 -17.15
CA ARG A 42 12.44 0.57 -15.70
C ARG A 42 11.21 1.35 -15.29
N ILE A 43 10.35 0.69 -14.50
CA ILE A 43 9.21 1.34 -13.85
C ILE A 43 9.30 1.14 -12.34
N THR A 44 8.90 2.15 -11.59
CA THR A 44 8.86 2.12 -10.13
C THR A 44 7.43 1.99 -9.65
N ASN A 45 7.11 0.90 -8.92
CA ASN A 45 5.85 0.72 -8.22
C ASN A 45 6.02 1.05 -6.73
N VAL A 46 5.29 2.05 -6.27
CA VAL A 46 5.22 2.43 -4.85
C VAL A 46 3.95 1.82 -4.26
N SER A 47 4.13 0.89 -3.30
CA SER A 47 3.06 0.03 -2.79
C SER A 47 2.98 0.03 -1.26
N TYR A 48 1.87 -0.45 -0.71
CA TYR A 48 1.73 -0.67 0.72
C TYR A 48 2.25 -2.06 1.15
N ASP A 49 2.71 -2.15 2.41
CA ASP A 49 3.48 -3.32 2.91
C ASP A 49 2.84 -4.70 2.71
N PRO A 50 1.55 -4.93 2.96
CA PRO A 50 0.93 -6.25 2.81
C PRO A 50 1.04 -6.89 1.42
N THR A 51 1.35 -6.11 0.38
CA THR A 51 1.47 -6.60 -1.00
C THR A 51 2.87 -7.09 -1.38
N ARG A 52 3.83 -7.04 -0.49
CA ARG A 52 5.25 -7.33 -0.78
C ARG A 52 5.42 -8.67 -1.49
N GLU A 53 4.99 -9.74 -0.88
CA GLU A 53 5.14 -11.10 -1.39
C GLU A 53 4.36 -11.32 -2.69
N PHE A 54 3.19 -10.68 -2.81
CA PHE A 54 2.41 -10.71 -4.03
C PHE A 54 3.17 -10.06 -5.20
N TYR A 55 3.72 -8.86 -5.02
CA TYR A 55 4.47 -8.18 -6.09
C TYR A 55 5.83 -8.83 -6.37
N GLU A 56 6.48 -9.46 -5.38
CA GLU A 56 7.66 -10.29 -5.62
C GLU A 56 7.39 -11.43 -6.61
N ALA A 57 6.18 -12.00 -6.59
CA ALA A 57 5.76 -13.03 -7.54
C ALA A 57 5.16 -12.44 -8.83
N TYR A 58 4.45 -11.33 -8.74
CA TYR A 58 3.77 -10.70 -9.86
C TYR A 58 4.75 -10.02 -10.84
N ASN A 59 5.77 -9.32 -10.33
CA ASN A 59 6.69 -8.56 -11.17
C ASN A 59 7.42 -9.45 -12.21
N PRO A 60 8.05 -10.57 -11.85
CA PRO A 60 8.65 -11.47 -12.84
C PRO A 60 7.64 -12.04 -13.85
N LEU A 61 6.39 -12.23 -13.42
CA LEU A 61 5.33 -12.72 -14.28
C LEU A 61 4.96 -11.68 -15.37
N PHE A 62 4.85 -10.41 -14.98
CA PHE A 62 4.61 -9.30 -15.90
C PHE A 62 5.82 -9.05 -16.80
N GLU A 63 7.03 -9.01 -16.25
CA GLU A 63 8.29 -8.80 -17.01
C GLU A 63 8.41 -9.81 -18.14
N LYS A 64 8.20 -11.09 -17.82
CA LYS A 64 8.19 -12.15 -18.83
C LYS A 64 7.08 -11.97 -19.87
N TYR A 65 5.85 -11.66 -19.44
CA TYR A 65 4.74 -11.40 -20.35
C TYR A 65 5.08 -10.24 -21.31
N TYR A 66 5.66 -9.17 -20.79
CA TYR A 66 5.97 -8.00 -21.58
C TYR A 66 7.10 -8.29 -22.59
N GLU A 67 8.15 -9.01 -22.19
CA GLU A 67 9.23 -9.45 -23.10
C GLU A 67 8.69 -10.38 -24.20
N ASP A 68 7.90 -11.40 -23.83
CA ASP A 68 7.31 -12.37 -24.76
C ASP A 68 6.36 -11.69 -25.78
N THR A 69 5.63 -10.66 -25.35
CA THR A 69 4.59 -10.01 -26.17
C THR A 69 5.12 -8.86 -27.01
N TYR A 70 6.03 -8.04 -26.46
CA TYR A 70 6.49 -6.80 -27.07
C TYR A 70 7.97 -6.82 -27.47
N GLY A 71 8.71 -7.87 -27.14
CA GLY A 71 10.14 -8.02 -27.47
C GLY A 71 11.04 -7.02 -26.73
N LYS A 72 10.55 -6.42 -25.63
CA LYS A 72 11.28 -5.43 -24.83
C LYS A 72 11.37 -5.90 -23.39
N LYS A 73 12.54 -5.72 -22.78
CA LYS A 73 12.75 -6.05 -21.36
C LYS A 73 12.23 -4.92 -20.48
N VAL A 74 11.54 -5.31 -19.41
CA VAL A 74 11.11 -4.42 -18.34
C VAL A 74 11.70 -4.93 -17.02
N GLU A 75 12.04 -4.01 -16.13
CA GLU A 75 12.43 -4.26 -14.75
C GLU A 75 11.52 -3.41 -13.86
N VAL A 76 10.84 -4.05 -12.91
CA VAL A 76 9.95 -3.37 -11.96
C VAL A 76 10.69 -3.14 -10.65
N ILE A 77 10.96 -1.87 -10.34
CA ILE A 77 11.53 -1.45 -9.05
C ILE A 77 10.39 -1.31 -8.06
N GLN A 78 10.52 -1.98 -6.92
CA GLN A 78 9.45 -2.05 -5.93
C GLN A 78 9.82 -1.32 -4.64
N SER A 79 8.92 -0.42 -4.16
CA SER A 79 8.97 0.19 -2.84
C SER A 79 7.76 -0.25 -2.01
N HIS A 80 7.98 -0.60 -0.74
CA HIS A 80 6.92 -0.97 0.20
C HIS A 80 7.02 -0.19 1.50
N GLY A 81 5.87 0.20 2.05
CA GLY A 81 5.78 0.93 3.32
C GLY A 81 4.32 1.13 3.74
N GLY A 82 4.08 1.89 4.79
CA GLY A 82 2.72 2.31 5.15
C GLY A 82 2.09 3.14 4.03
N SER A 83 0.83 2.87 3.69
CA SER A 83 0.16 3.44 2.51
C SER A 83 0.22 4.98 2.47
N GLY A 84 -0.18 5.65 3.56
CA GLY A 84 -0.10 7.10 3.65
C GLY A 84 1.34 7.66 3.62
N ALA A 85 2.34 6.90 4.14
CA ALA A 85 3.75 7.29 4.04
C ALA A 85 4.25 7.18 2.59
N GLN A 86 3.83 6.14 1.88
CA GLN A 86 4.15 5.97 0.46
C GLN A 86 3.53 7.07 -0.41
N ALA A 87 2.26 7.42 -0.16
CA ALA A 87 1.62 8.55 -0.85
C ALA A 87 2.39 9.86 -0.62
N ARG A 88 2.74 10.16 0.64
CA ARG A 88 3.54 11.35 0.95
C ARG A 88 4.90 11.34 0.27
N SER A 89 5.58 10.20 0.20
CA SER A 89 6.88 10.11 -0.48
C SER A 89 6.77 10.47 -1.98
N VAL A 90 5.68 10.08 -2.64
CA VAL A 90 5.42 10.45 -4.04
C VAL A 90 5.17 11.95 -4.17
N VAL A 91 4.34 12.52 -3.30
CA VAL A 91 4.10 13.99 -3.23
C VAL A 91 5.40 14.76 -2.98
N GLU A 92 6.31 14.23 -2.18
CA GLU A 92 7.61 14.82 -1.85
C GLU A 92 8.70 14.58 -2.91
N GLY A 93 8.36 13.93 -4.03
CA GLY A 93 9.24 13.79 -5.20
C GLY A 93 9.86 12.40 -5.40
N CYS A 94 9.33 11.35 -4.78
CA CYS A 94 9.68 9.99 -5.19
C CYS A 94 9.19 9.76 -6.63
N ASN A 95 10.10 9.42 -7.52
CA ASN A 95 9.82 9.23 -8.95
C ASN A 95 9.16 7.86 -9.19
N ALA A 96 7.93 7.70 -8.71
CA ALA A 96 7.10 6.53 -8.96
C ALA A 96 6.42 6.64 -10.31
N ASP A 97 6.37 5.55 -11.08
CA ASP A 97 5.59 5.46 -12.32
C ASP A 97 4.14 4.99 -12.05
N VAL A 98 3.98 4.13 -11.05
CA VAL A 98 2.68 3.64 -10.59
C VAL A 98 2.62 3.59 -9.07
N VAL A 99 1.40 3.71 -8.55
CA VAL A 99 1.10 3.51 -7.13
C VAL A 99 0.08 2.39 -6.97
N THR A 100 0.25 1.58 -5.93
CA THR A 100 -0.67 0.50 -5.55
C THR A 100 -0.86 0.57 -4.05
N LEU A 101 -1.88 1.33 -3.60
CA LEU A 101 -2.04 1.76 -2.22
C LEU A 101 -3.28 1.15 -1.56
N ALA A 102 -3.29 1.15 -0.22
CA ALA A 102 -4.39 0.57 0.56
C ALA A 102 -5.69 1.37 0.47
N LEU A 103 -5.59 2.69 0.24
CA LEU A 103 -6.73 3.60 0.25
C LEU A 103 -6.80 4.41 -1.05
N GLU A 104 -8.00 4.53 -1.58
CA GLU A 104 -8.32 5.54 -2.61
C GLU A 104 -7.95 6.96 -2.14
N HIS A 105 -8.16 7.27 -0.85
CA HIS A 105 -7.79 8.54 -0.24
C HIS A 105 -6.31 8.88 -0.44
N ASP A 106 -5.40 7.92 -0.22
CA ASP A 106 -3.96 8.11 -0.37
C ASP A 106 -3.58 8.46 -1.82
N ILE A 107 -4.25 7.84 -2.81
CA ILE A 107 -4.06 8.17 -4.23
C ILE A 107 -4.65 9.55 -4.55
N THR A 108 -5.81 9.90 -3.97
CA THR A 108 -6.43 11.22 -4.14
C THR A 108 -5.53 12.34 -3.61
N LEU A 109 -4.75 12.12 -2.55
CA LEU A 109 -3.76 13.10 -2.09
C LEU A 109 -2.69 13.37 -3.15
N ILE A 110 -2.27 12.35 -3.89
CA ILE A 110 -1.30 12.52 -5.00
C ILE A 110 -1.98 13.23 -6.18
N GLU A 111 -3.23 12.86 -6.53
CA GLU A 111 -4.03 13.55 -7.57
C GLU A 111 -4.15 15.06 -7.30
N GLN A 112 -4.36 15.46 -6.04
CA GLN A 112 -4.50 16.86 -5.65
C GLN A 112 -3.24 17.70 -5.93
N THR A 113 -2.07 17.08 -6.04
CA THR A 113 -0.83 17.77 -6.45
C THR A 113 -0.68 17.90 -7.97
N GLY A 114 -1.51 17.22 -8.75
CA GLY A 114 -1.45 17.20 -10.21
C GLY A 114 -0.53 16.12 -10.79
N LEU A 115 0.09 15.27 -9.96
CA LEU A 115 0.94 14.16 -10.42
C LEU A 115 0.14 12.99 -11.02
N ILE A 116 -1.11 12.84 -10.64
CA ILE A 116 -2.06 11.84 -11.16
C ILE A 116 -3.21 12.58 -11.81
N ASP A 117 -3.64 12.14 -12.98
CA ASP A 117 -4.74 12.73 -13.73
C ASP A 117 -6.10 12.49 -13.02
N LYS A 118 -7.00 13.48 -13.16
CA LYS A 118 -8.36 13.38 -12.61
C LYS A 118 -9.13 12.24 -13.27
N GLY A 119 -9.85 11.49 -12.44
CA GLY A 119 -10.68 10.39 -12.90
C GLY A 119 -9.95 9.06 -12.99
N TRP A 120 -8.77 8.96 -12.38
CA TRP A 120 -7.96 7.74 -12.29
C TRP A 120 -8.75 6.52 -11.78
N GLN A 121 -9.78 6.73 -10.94
CA GLN A 121 -10.64 5.64 -10.43
C GLN A 121 -11.37 4.87 -11.55
N LYS A 122 -11.53 5.49 -12.73
CA LYS A 122 -12.20 4.88 -13.91
C LYS A 122 -11.21 4.45 -14.98
N GLU A 123 -9.93 4.53 -14.72
CA GLU A 123 -8.90 4.19 -15.70
C GLU A 123 -8.79 2.68 -15.89
N PHE A 124 -9.05 1.92 -14.81
CA PHE A 124 -9.08 0.47 -14.82
C PHE A 124 -10.42 -0.06 -14.28
N ASP A 125 -10.71 -1.32 -14.55
CA ASP A 125 -11.94 -1.98 -14.11
C ASP A 125 -12.10 -1.99 -12.57
N LYS A 126 -13.34 -2.15 -12.09
CA LYS A 126 -13.67 -2.24 -10.66
C LYS A 126 -13.21 -1.02 -9.84
N ASP A 127 -13.38 0.17 -10.38
CA ASP A 127 -12.94 1.44 -9.77
C ASP A 127 -11.42 1.43 -9.46
N SER A 128 -10.61 0.92 -10.40
CA SER A 128 -9.15 0.74 -10.27
C SER A 128 -8.71 -0.11 -9.07
N ALA A 129 -9.54 -1.08 -8.66
CA ALA A 129 -9.26 -2.03 -7.59
C ALA A 129 -9.16 -3.46 -8.15
N PRO A 130 -7.95 -3.93 -8.52
CA PRO A 130 -7.76 -5.22 -9.21
C PRO A 130 -8.02 -6.43 -8.32
N TYR A 131 -7.96 -6.29 -7.02
CA TYR A 131 -8.26 -7.30 -6.00
C TYR A 131 -8.80 -6.62 -4.74
N THR A 132 -9.37 -7.41 -3.86
CA THR A 132 -9.91 -6.94 -2.59
C THR A 132 -9.41 -7.79 -1.43
N SER A 133 -9.72 -7.38 -0.21
CA SER A 133 -9.51 -8.15 1.01
C SER A 133 -10.66 -7.85 1.97
N THR A 134 -10.62 -8.46 3.14
CA THR A 134 -11.51 -8.12 4.25
C THR A 134 -10.73 -8.17 5.55
N ILE A 135 -11.36 -7.75 6.64
CA ILE A 135 -10.77 -7.76 7.97
C ILE A 135 -11.26 -8.99 8.72
N VAL A 136 -10.30 -9.71 9.29
CA VAL A 136 -10.49 -10.94 10.04
C VAL A 136 -9.71 -10.89 11.36
N PHE A 137 -9.88 -11.88 12.22
CA PHE A 137 -9.05 -12.04 13.41
C PHE A 137 -8.09 -13.20 13.23
N LEU A 138 -6.82 -12.97 13.55
CA LEU A 138 -5.83 -14.03 13.72
C LEU A 138 -5.65 -14.27 15.21
N VAL A 139 -5.89 -15.50 15.65
CA VAL A 139 -5.80 -15.90 17.06
C VAL A 139 -4.76 -17.02 17.25
N ARG A 140 -4.33 -17.24 18.49
CA ARG A 140 -3.47 -18.35 18.85
C ARG A 140 -4.18 -19.68 18.64
N LYS A 141 -3.40 -20.74 18.38
CA LYS A 141 -3.91 -22.12 18.23
C LYS A 141 -4.85 -22.50 19.38
N GLY A 142 -5.99 -23.09 19.01
CA GLY A 142 -7.02 -23.50 19.95
C GLY A 142 -7.84 -22.35 20.54
N ASN A 143 -7.63 -21.13 20.03
CA ASN A 143 -8.40 -19.93 20.41
C ASN A 143 -8.61 -19.81 21.93
N PRO A 144 -7.57 -19.64 22.75
CA PRO A 144 -7.66 -19.71 24.21
C PRO A 144 -8.60 -18.69 24.85
N LYS A 145 -8.86 -17.58 24.15
CA LYS A 145 -9.78 -16.52 24.60
C LYS A 145 -11.21 -16.69 24.06
N ASN A 146 -11.44 -17.75 23.28
CA ASN A 146 -12.75 -18.04 22.67
C ASN A 146 -13.31 -16.87 21.86
N ILE A 147 -12.42 -16.18 21.10
CA ILE A 147 -12.78 -15.06 20.21
C ILE A 147 -13.61 -15.60 19.04
N ARG A 148 -14.81 -15.05 18.85
CA ARG A 148 -15.73 -15.44 17.77
C ARG A 148 -16.19 -14.25 16.95
N ASP A 149 -16.33 -13.09 17.62
CA ASP A 149 -16.81 -11.86 16.98
C ASP A 149 -16.24 -10.62 17.69
N TRP A 150 -16.57 -9.45 17.21
CA TRP A 150 -16.06 -8.16 17.66
C TRP A 150 -16.31 -7.86 19.14
N ASP A 151 -17.43 -8.27 19.70
CA ASP A 151 -17.75 -8.04 21.11
C ASP A 151 -16.93 -8.91 22.08
N ASP A 152 -16.31 -9.98 21.60
CA ASP A 152 -15.32 -10.73 22.38
C ASP A 152 -14.03 -9.92 22.58
N LEU A 153 -13.71 -8.98 21.67
CA LEU A 153 -12.50 -8.15 21.73
C LEU A 153 -12.57 -7.06 22.81
N ILE A 154 -13.77 -6.66 23.26
CA ILE A 154 -13.93 -5.60 24.29
C ILE A 154 -13.86 -6.14 25.72
N GLN A 155 -13.55 -7.42 25.91
CA GLN A 155 -13.43 -8.03 27.22
C GLN A 155 -12.09 -7.66 27.88
N LYS A 156 -12.09 -7.32 29.17
CA LYS A 156 -10.93 -6.79 29.92
C LYS A 156 -9.68 -7.70 29.96
N ASN A 157 -9.83 -8.97 29.58
CA ASN A 157 -8.74 -9.94 29.62
C ASN A 157 -8.27 -10.34 28.22
N VAL A 158 -8.63 -9.57 27.19
CA VAL A 158 -8.20 -9.77 25.79
C VAL A 158 -7.22 -8.66 25.42
N GLU A 159 -6.05 -9.04 24.94
CA GLU A 159 -5.06 -8.10 24.41
C GLU A 159 -5.14 -8.08 22.89
N VAL A 160 -5.54 -6.93 22.34
CA VAL A 160 -5.69 -6.71 20.90
C VAL A 160 -4.41 -6.10 20.33
N ILE A 161 -4.01 -6.56 19.15
CA ILE A 161 -2.99 -5.93 18.31
C ILE A 161 -3.67 -5.41 17.05
N THR A 162 -3.40 -4.16 16.69
CA THR A 162 -3.85 -3.53 15.45
C THR A 162 -2.91 -2.37 15.09
N PRO A 163 -2.74 -2.03 13.81
CA PRO A 163 -1.96 -0.85 13.45
C PRO A 163 -2.71 0.46 13.73
N ASP A 164 -1.98 1.57 13.71
CA ASP A 164 -2.48 2.92 13.98
C ASP A 164 -3.16 3.52 12.73
N PRO A 165 -4.45 3.90 12.80
CA PRO A 165 -5.16 4.54 11.68
C PRO A 165 -4.56 5.88 11.22
N LYS A 166 -3.80 6.58 12.06
CA LYS A 166 -3.13 7.84 11.69
C LYS A 166 -1.92 7.63 10.76
N SER A 167 -1.35 6.44 10.73
CA SER A 167 -0.16 6.13 9.94
C SER A 167 -0.35 5.01 8.93
N SER A 168 -1.34 4.15 9.13
CA SER A 168 -1.59 2.95 8.33
C SER A 168 -2.95 2.98 7.67
N GLY A 169 -2.97 3.05 6.34
CA GLY A 169 -4.22 2.90 5.57
C GLY A 169 -4.92 1.54 5.84
N GLY A 170 -4.13 0.48 6.10
CA GLY A 170 -4.68 -0.81 6.52
C GLY A 170 -5.48 -0.74 7.82
N ALA A 171 -5.04 0.09 8.76
CA ALA A 171 -5.72 0.30 10.04
C ALA A 171 -7.04 1.07 9.90
N CYS A 172 -7.15 1.95 8.90
CA CYS A 172 -8.42 2.61 8.60
C CYS A 172 -9.50 1.59 8.23
N TRP A 173 -9.15 0.57 7.47
CA TRP A 173 -10.07 -0.53 7.16
C TRP A 173 -10.42 -1.36 8.40
N ASN A 174 -9.45 -1.64 9.30
CA ASN A 174 -9.71 -2.33 10.57
C ASN A 174 -10.71 -1.55 11.42
N PHE A 175 -10.52 -0.23 11.54
CA PHE A 175 -11.43 0.65 12.26
C PHE A 175 -12.84 0.64 11.68
N LEU A 176 -12.96 0.79 10.36
CA LEU A 176 -14.26 0.79 9.68
C LEU A 176 -14.95 -0.56 9.75
N ALA A 177 -14.23 -1.68 9.77
CA ALA A 177 -14.79 -3.01 9.98
C ALA A 177 -15.41 -3.14 11.38
N ALA A 178 -14.68 -2.72 12.42
CA ALA A 178 -15.20 -2.69 13.79
C ALA A 178 -16.41 -1.76 13.92
N LEU A 179 -16.36 -0.60 13.30
CA LEU A 179 -17.46 0.37 13.30
C LEU A 179 -18.68 -0.16 12.53
N SER A 180 -18.48 -0.99 11.48
CA SER A 180 -19.57 -1.64 10.74
C SER A 180 -20.34 -2.59 11.66
N TYR A 181 -19.62 -3.39 12.46
CA TYR A 181 -20.25 -4.22 13.50
C TYR A 181 -21.00 -3.36 14.52
N ALA A 182 -20.39 -2.27 14.99
CA ALA A 182 -21.02 -1.38 15.96
C ALA A 182 -22.32 -0.78 15.41
N LYS A 183 -22.35 -0.36 14.15
CA LYS A 183 -23.56 0.17 13.49
C LYS A 183 -24.72 -0.83 13.42
N GLU A 184 -24.43 -2.13 13.33
CA GLU A 184 -25.45 -3.16 13.31
C GLU A 184 -25.99 -3.50 14.70
N HIS A 185 -25.14 -3.44 15.72
CA HIS A 185 -25.47 -3.97 17.05
C HIS A 185 -25.83 -2.90 18.07
N TYR A 186 -25.54 -1.62 17.80
CA TYR A 186 -25.80 -0.51 18.71
C TYR A 186 -26.68 0.56 18.05
N ALA A 187 -27.73 0.99 18.77
CA ALA A 187 -28.83 1.76 18.22
C ALA A 187 -28.47 3.22 17.87
N ASP A 188 -27.48 3.81 18.53
CA ASP A 188 -27.10 5.21 18.36
C ASP A 188 -25.56 5.40 18.32
N GLU A 189 -25.15 6.58 17.82
CA GLU A 189 -23.74 6.91 17.67
C GLU A 189 -22.96 6.92 18.99
N ALA A 190 -23.60 7.26 20.11
CA ALA A 190 -22.91 7.29 21.41
C ALA A 190 -22.55 5.88 21.86
N GLN A 191 -23.44 4.91 21.64
CA GLN A 191 -23.18 3.49 21.93
C GLN A 191 -22.13 2.91 20.98
N GLN A 192 -22.19 3.25 19.68
CA GLN A 192 -21.21 2.85 18.70
C GLN A 192 -19.80 3.40 19.05
N LYS A 193 -19.71 4.65 19.40
CA LYS A 193 -18.47 5.29 19.86
C LYS A 193 -17.95 4.66 21.15
N GLU A 194 -18.82 4.33 22.11
CA GLU A 194 -18.44 3.66 23.34
C GLU A 194 -17.91 2.23 23.09
N PHE A 195 -18.51 1.49 22.14
CA PHE A 195 -17.97 0.20 21.70
C PHE A 195 -16.55 0.38 21.12
N MET A 196 -16.35 1.33 20.20
CA MET A 196 -15.04 1.61 19.63
C MET A 196 -14.02 2.02 20.69
N ARG A 197 -14.42 2.85 21.67
CA ARG A 197 -13.55 3.20 22.81
C ARG A 197 -13.11 1.96 23.60
N LYS A 198 -14.06 1.07 23.93
CA LYS A 198 -13.77 -0.19 24.65
C LYS A 198 -12.83 -1.08 23.85
N LEU A 199 -13.01 -1.17 22.54
CA LEU A 199 -12.11 -1.93 21.67
C LEU A 199 -10.68 -1.38 21.71
N TYR A 200 -10.50 -0.07 21.54
CA TYR A 200 -9.18 0.55 21.55
C TYR A 200 -8.53 0.56 22.95
N GLN A 201 -9.32 0.48 24.02
CA GLN A 201 -8.79 0.26 25.38
C GLN A 201 -8.17 -1.14 25.58
N GLN A 202 -8.49 -2.11 24.74
CA GLN A 202 -7.88 -3.45 24.77
C GLN A 202 -6.65 -3.53 23.84
N VAL A 203 -6.37 -2.49 23.05
CA VAL A 203 -5.19 -2.46 22.17
C VAL A 203 -3.93 -2.27 23.01
N SER A 204 -3.15 -3.35 23.14
CA SER A 204 -1.91 -3.35 23.91
C SER A 204 -0.71 -2.85 23.12
N VAL A 205 -0.72 -3.02 21.79
CA VAL A 205 0.29 -2.48 20.87
C VAL A 205 -0.38 -1.97 19.62
N MET A 206 -0.03 -0.77 19.21
CA MET A 206 -0.48 -0.12 17.99
C MET A 206 0.75 0.24 17.14
N ASP A 207 1.04 -0.60 16.15
CA ASP A 207 2.19 -0.41 15.27
C ASP A 207 1.88 0.61 14.16
N SER A 208 2.92 1.20 13.57
CA SER A 208 2.78 2.20 12.50
C SER A 208 2.25 1.64 11.16
N GLY A 209 2.15 0.32 11.01
CA GLY A 209 1.70 -0.34 9.78
C GLY A 209 1.23 -1.78 10.03
N ALA A 210 0.45 -2.31 9.09
CA ALA A 210 -0.13 -3.65 9.17
C ALA A 210 0.93 -4.75 9.34
N ARG A 211 2.03 -4.67 8.57
CA ARG A 211 3.15 -5.63 8.70
C ARG A 211 3.81 -5.58 10.08
N GLY A 212 3.95 -4.38 10.67
CA GLY A 212 4.45 -4.22 12.04
C GLY A 212 3.58 -4.97 13.04
N SER A 213 2.26 -4.82 12.95
CA SER A 213 1.31 -5.51 13.83
C SER A 213 1.33 -7.04 13.62
N THR A 214 1.48 -7.51 12.38
CA THR A 214 1.68 -8.94 12.09
C THR A 214 2.97 -9.45 12.76
N THR A 215 4.10 -8.74 12.62
CA THR A 215 5.36 -9.11 13.28
C THR A 215 5.22 -9.10 14.81
N THR A 216 4.59 -8.07 15.37
CA THR A 216 4.33 -7.98 16.82
C THR A 216 3.52 -9.17 17.31
N PHE A 217 2.48 -9.55 16.61
CA PHE A 217 1.64 -10.69 16.98
C PHE A 217 2.33 -12.03 16.69
N VAL A 218 2.80 -12.25 15.45
CA VAL A 218 3.26 -13.55 14.98
C VAL A 218 4.67 -13.88 15.49
N GLU A 219 5.63 -12.96 15.33
CA GLU A 219 7.03 -13.21 15.65
C GLU A 219 7.34 -12.90 17.11
N ASN A 220 6.89 -11.73 17.60
CA ASN A 220 7.15 -11.29 18.98
C ASN A 220 6.20 -11.94 20.00
N LYS A 221 5.19 -12.71 19.53
CA LYS A 221 4.22 -13.46 20.35
C LYS A 221 3.44 -12.58 21.34
N LYS A 222 3.20 -11.30 21.02
CA LYS A 222 2.40 -10.38 21.84
C LYS A 222 0.93 -10.45 21.48
N GLY A 223 0.07 -10.12 22.45
CA GLY A 223 -1.37 -10.08 22.30
C GLY A 223 -2.05 -11.44 22.17
N ASP A 224 -3.37 -11.44 22.30
CA ASP A 224 -4.23 -12.61 22.19
C ASP A 224 -4.86 -12.71 20.80
N VAL A 225 -5.13 -11.55 20.16
CA VAL A 225 -5.76 -11.44 18.85
C VAL A 225 -5.14 -10.30 18.04
N LEU A 226 -4.92 -10.56 16.75
CA LEU A 226 -4.57 -9.54 15.76
C LEU A 226 -5.80 -9.25 14.90
N ILE A 227 -6.22 -7.99 14.85
CA ILE A 227 -7.16 -7.52 13.82
C ILE A 227 -6.34 -7.36 12.53
N ALA A 228 -6.55 -8.24 11.58
CA ALA A 228 -5.70 -8.40 10.41
C ALA A 228 -6.49 -8.28 9.11
N TRP A 229 -5.80 -7.92 8.06
CA TRP A 229 -6.26 -8.19 6.70
C TRP A 229 -6.24 -9.70 6.44
N GLU A 230 -7.21 -10.21 5.69
CA GLU A 230 -7.37 -11.63 5.40
C GLU A 230 -6.11 -12.23 4.73
N ASN A 231 -5.50 -11.52 3.78
CA ASN A 231 -4.26 -11.95 3.14
C ASN A 231 -3.08 -12.07 4.12
N GLU A 232 -2.94 -11.14 5.10
CA GLU A 232 -1.91 -11.21 6.14
C GLU A 232 -2.13 -12.41 7.08
N ALA A 233 -3.39 -12.67 7.45
CA ALA A 233 -3.74 -13.82 8.28
C ALA A 233 -3.45 -15.14 7.55
N ILE A 234 -3.85 -15.26 6.27
CA ILE A 234 -3.57 -16.43 5.42
C ILE A 234 -2.06 -16.64 5.26
N ALA A 235 -1.30 -15.58 4.98
CA ALA A 235 0.16 -15.65 4.85
C ALA A 235 0.82 -16.10 6.16
N SER A 236 0.35 -15.59 7.31
CA SER A 236 0.83 -16.00 8.63
C SER A 236 0.57 -17.48 8.91
N MET A 237 -0.64 -17.96 8.59
CA MET A 237 -0.97 -19.39 8.77
C MET A 237 -0.15 -20.31 7.85
N LYS A 238 0.18 -19.86 6.63
CA LYS A 238 1.07 -20.59 5.71
C LYS A 238 2.51 -20.63 6.21
N SER A 239 2.99 -19.53 6.78
CA SER A 239 4.37 -19.40 7.28
C SER A 239 4.58 -20.12 8.61
N TYR A 240 3.54 -20.25 9.44
CA TYR A 240 3.56 -20.89 10.77
C TYR A 240 2.45 -21.93 10.90
N PRO A 241 2.57 -23.07 10.19
CA PRO A 241 1.50 -24.08 10.13
C PRO A 241 1.09 -24.59 11.52
N GLY A 242 -0.19 -24.45 11.84
CA GLY A 242 -0.75 -24.97 13.08
C GLY A 242 -0.48 -24.13 14.34
N GLU A 243 0.09 -22.93 14.22
CA GLU A 243 0.31 -22.01 15.36
C GLU A 243 -0.83 -21.02 15.55
N TYR A 244 -1.60 -20.73 14.50
CA TYR A 244 -2.65 -19.70 14.47
C TYR A 244 -3.94 -20.25 13.86
N GLU A 245 -5.04 -19.60 14.15
CA GLU A 245 -6.36 -19.82 13.57
C GLU A 245 -6.94 -18.50 13.08
N LEU A 246 -7.58 -18.54 11.90
CA LEU A 246 -8.31 -17.41 11.34
C LEU A 246 -9.77 -17.49 11.78
N ILE A 247 -10.30 -16.41 12.33
CA ILE A 247 -11.68 -16.27 12.73
C ILE A 247 -12.32 -15.19 11.85
N ASN A 248 -13.37 -15.56 11.14
CA ASN A 248 -14.18 -14.64 10.36
C ASN A 248 -15.23 -14.02 11.28
N PRO A 249 -15.26 -12.68 11.44
CA PRO A 249 -16.31 -12.01 12.19
C PRO A 249 -17.65 -12.06 11.44
N SER A 250 -18.75 -11.85 12.15
CA SER A 250 -20.10 -11.81 11.54
C SER A 250 -20.25 -10.67 10.54
N VAL A 251 -19.58 -9.55 10.79
CA VAL A 251 -19.60 -8.32 9.98
C VAL A 251 -18.16 -7.86 9.75
N SER A 252 -17.85 -7.46 8.53
CA SER A 252 -16.58 -6.86 8.19
C SER A 252 -16.77 -5.79 7.10
N ILE A 253 -15.69 -5.41 6.43
CA ILE A 253 -15.69 -4.43 5.34
C ILE A 253 -14.95 -4.98 4.13
N LEU A 254 -15.42 -4.66 2.93
CA LEU A 254 -14.71 -4.94 1.69
C LEU A 254 -13.58 -3.91 1.54
N ALA A 255 -12.36 -4.31 1.87
CA ALA A 255 -11.19 -3.50 1.66
C ALA A 255 -10.78 -3.54 0.18
N GLN A 256 -10.71 -2.37 -0.45
CA GLN A 256 -10.44 -2.18 -1.86
C GLN A 256 -9.15 -1.39 -2.06
N PRO A 257 -7.98 -2.04 -2.07
CA PRO A 257 -6.74 -1.39 -2.47
C PRO A 257 -6.84 -0.89 -3.91
N SER A 258 -6.38 0.32 -4.14
CA SER A 258 -6.51 0.98 -5.44
C SER A 258 -5.16 1.15 -6.11
N VAL A 259 -5.18 1.22 -7.45
CA VAL A 259 -3.98 1.39 -8.27
C VAL A 259 -4.16 2.59 -9.22
N ALA A 260 -3.07 3.31 -9.48
CA ALA A 260 -3.07 4.42 -10.43
C ALA A 260 -1.69 4.60 -11.10
N ILE A 261 -1.68 5.17 -12.29
CA ILE A 261 -0.48 5.68 -12.93
C ILE A 261 -0.15 7.05 -12.30
N VAL A 262 1.11 7.31 -12.02
CA VAL A 262 1.59 8.64 -11.67
C VAL A 262 1.95 9.35 -12.99
N ASP A 263 0.93 9.97 -13.61
CA ASP A 263 0.97 10.40 -15.01
C ASP A 263 2.11 11.33 -15.33
N ASP A 264 2.38 12.34 -14.49
CA ASP A 264 3.46 13.30 -14.68
C ASP A 264 4.83 12.59 -14.71
N ASN A 265 5.10 11.74 -13.72
CA ASN A 265 6.34 10.98 -13.64
C ASN A 265 6.48 9.99 -14.79
N ALA A 266 5.42 9.24 -15.10
CA ALA A 266 5.43 8.25 -16.16
C ALA A 266 5.62 8.90 -17.55
N ASN A 267 5.06 10.11 -17.76
CA ASN A 267 5.30 10.90 -18.97
C ASN A 267 6.75 11.37 -19.07
N ASP A 268 7.31 11.92 -17.99
CA ASP A 268 8.70 12.39 -17.95
C ASP A 268 9.70 11.26 -18.13
N ASN A 269 9.42 10.09 -17.58
CA ASN A 269 10.21 8.86 -17.72
C ASN A 269 10.02 8.17 -19.08
N GLY A 270 8.96 8.51 -19.84
CA GLY A 270 8.58 7.81 -21.07
C GLY A 270 8.07 6.39 -20.83
N THR A 271 7.48 6.13 -19.66
CA THR A 271 7.04 4.81 -19.19
C THR A 271 5.52 4.64 -19.16
N GLN A 272 4.74 5.63 -19.62
CA GLN A 272 3.29 5.62 -19.48
C GLN A 272 2.62 4.39 -20.11
N GLU A 273 3.07 3.97 -21.31
CA GLU A 273 2.51 2.77 -21.96
C GLU A 273 2.79 1.50 -21.13
N VAL A 274 4.01 1.31 -20.68
CA VAL A 274 4.38 0.11 -19.90
C VAL A 274 3.69 0.13 -18.53
N SER A 275 3.56 1.29 -17.88
CA SER A 275 2.84 1.46 -16.61
C SER A 275 1.36 1.07 -16.76
N ARG A 276 0.71 1.52 -17.83
CA ARG A 276 -0.66 1.10 -18.15
C ARG A 276 -0.78 -0.41 -18.38
N LYS A 277 0.16 -1.02 -19.12
CA LYS A 277 0.19 -2.48 -19.31
C LYS A 277 0.44 -3.23 -18.01
N TYR A 278 1.30 -2.71 -17.15
CA TYR A 278 1.58 -3.28 -15.83
C TYR A 278 0.31 -3.33 -14.97
N LEU A 279 -0.41 -2.22 -14.82
CA LEU A 279 -1.63 -2.21 -14.03
C LEU A 279 -2.78 -2.99 -14.69
N SER A 280 -2.91 -2.93 -16.03
CA SER A 280 -3.92 -3.72 -16.75
C SER A 280 -3.70 -5.23 -16.61
N TYR A 281 -2.45 -5.67 -16.52
CA TYR A 281 -2.13 -7.09 -16.39
C TYR A 281 -2.62 -7.69 -15.06
N LEU A 282 -2.82 -6.87 -14.01
CA LEU A 282 -3.43 -7.27 -12.73
C LEU A 282 -4.84 -7.88 -12.90
N TYR A 283 -5.57 -7.49 -13.95
CA TYR A 283 -6.92 -7.97 -14.25
C TYR A 283 -6.96 -9.23 -15.13
N THR A 284 -5.81 -9.73 -15.58
CA THR A 284 -5.75 -10.99 -16.34
C THR A 284 -6.03 -12.18 -15.44
N GLU A 285 -6.62 -13.26 -16.01
CA GLU A 285 -6.88 -14.50 -15.28
C GLU A 285 -5.65 -14.97 -14.49
N LYS A 286 -4.47 -14.92 -15.10
CA LYS A 286 -3.21 -15.38 -14.48
C LYS A 286 -2.85 -14.55 -13.24
N ALA A 287 -2.99 -13.23 -13.31
CA ALA A 287 -2.73 -12.34 -12.17
C ALA A 287 -3.80 -12.46 -11.08
N GLN A 288 -5.07 -12.66 -11.48
CA GLN A 288 -6.17 -12.86 -10.54
C GLN A 288 -6.02 -14.17 -9.74
N ARG A 289 -5.59 -15.26 -10.40
CA ARG A 289 -5.25 -16.51 -9.72
C ARG A 289 -4.06 -16.34 -8.76
N LEU A 290 -3.03 -15.64 -9.21
CA LEU A 290 -1.89 -15.30 -8.34
C LEU A 290 -2.34 -14.49 -7.11
N ALA A 291 -3.21 -13.50 -7.28
CA ALA A 291 -3.76 -12.74 -6.16
C ALA A 291 -4.45 -13.64 -5.15
N ALA A 292 -5.27 -14.60 -5.60
CA ALA A 292 -5.92 -15.58 -4.72
C ALA A 292 -4.92 -16.48 -3.98
N GLU A 293 -3.86 -16.93 -4.65
CA GLU A 293 -2.79 -17.73 -4.03
C GLU A 293 -2.08 -16.98 -2.90
N TYR A 294 -2.00 -15.64 -3.01
CA TYR A 294 -1.45 -14.75 -1.98
C TYR A 294 -2.49 -14.21 -0.98
N GLY A 295 -3.73 -14.75 -1.01
CA GLY A 295 -4.77 -14.45 -0.03
C GLY A 295 -5.54 -13.16 -0.32
N TYR A 296 -5.38 -12.56 -1.50
CA TYR A 296 -6.24 -11.48 -1.98
C TYR A 296 -7.46 -12.05 -2.70
N ARG A 297 -8.63 -11.49 -2.43
CA ARG A 297 -9.87 -11.86 -3.12
C ARG A 297 -9.83 -11.30 -4.54
N PRO A 298 -9.82 -12.15 -5.60
CA PRO A 298 -9.86 -11.69 -6.99
C PRO A 298 -11.07 -10.80 -7.27
N SER A 299 -10.90 -9.80 -8.12
CA SER A 299 -12.02 -9.00 -8.61
C SER A 299 -12.85 -9.75 -9.68
N ASP A 300 -12.30 -10.82 -10.25
CA ASP A 300 -13.02 -11.77 -11.09
C ASP A 300 -13.84 -12.73 -10.20
N GLU A 301 -15.16 -12.60 -10.28
CA GLU A 301 -16.09 -13.37 -9.46
C GLU A 301 -16.07 -14.88 -9.76
N THR A 302 -15.68 -15.27 -10.97
CA THR A 302 -15.57 -16.70 -11.34
C THR A 302 -14.38 -17.31 -10.63
N ILE A 303 -13.23 -16.65 -10.69
CA ILE A 303 -12.03 -17.08 -10.00
C ILE A 303 -12.24 -17.04 -8.49
N LEU A 304 -12.85 -15.97 -7.95
CA LEU A 304 -13.14 -15.87 -6.52
C LEU A 304 -13.96 -17.07 -6.00
N LYS A 305 -14.94 -17.53 -6.75
CA LYS A 305 -15.77 -18.71 -6.39
C LYS A 305 -14.98 -20.02 -6.38
N GLU A 306 -13.96 -20.13 -7.23
CA GLU A 306 -13.08 -21.31 -7.24
C GLU A 306 -12.23 -21.44 -5.96
N TYR A 307 -12.00 -20.31 -5.27
CA TYR A 307 -11.27 -20.23 -4.00
C TYR A 307 -12.19 -20.14 -2.77
N GLY A 308 -13.44 -20.61 -2.88
CA GLY A 308 -14.41 -20.62 -1.77
C GLY A 308 -13.99 -21.38 -0.52
N ASP A 309 -13.04 -22.32 -0.64
CA ASP A 309 -12.43 -23.01 0.52
C ASP A 309 -11.37 -22.14 1.24
N THR A 310 -10.88 -21.10 0.56
CA THR A 310 -9.88 -20.17 1.10
C THR A 310 -10.55 -18.94 1.71
N PHE A 311 -11.59 -18.44 1.05
CA PHE A 311 -12.29 -17.22 1.43
C PHE A 311 -13.71 -17.52 1.91
N ASP A 312 -14.07 -17.07 3.11
CA ASP A 312 -15.48 -17.11 3.51
C ASP A 312 -16.27 -16.04 2.74
N LEU A 313 -17.09 -16.50 1.81
CA LEU A 313 -17.93 -15.62 0.98
C LEU A 313 -19.25 -15.24 1.64
N ASN A 314 -19.53 -15.75 2.86
CA ASN A 314 -20.77 -15.48 3.59
C ASN A 314 -20.64 -14.35 4.62
N ILE A 315 -19.43 -13.82 4.84
CA ILE A 315 -19.23 -12.67 5.72
C ILE A 315 -20.05 -11.49 5.20
N ARG A 316 -20.83 -10.86 6.08
CA ARG A 316 -21.51 -9.62 5.74
C ARG A 316 -20.51 -8.48 5.63
N LEU A 317 -20.35 -7.96 4.41
CA LEU A 317 -19.37 -6.91 4.09
C LEU A 317 -20.06 -5.56 3.88
N TYR A 318 -19.64 -4.58 4.66
CA TYR A 318 -19.86 -3.16 4.35
C TYR A 318 -18.86 -2.72 3.27
N THR A 319 -19.11 -1.57 2.68
CA THR A 319 -18.24 -0.95 1.68
C THR A 319 -17.93 0.48 2.09
N ILE A 320 -16.92 1.08 1.50
CA ILE A 320 -16.64 2.50 1.73
C ILE A 320 -17.80 3.41 1.31
N LYS A 321 -18.67 2.96 0.41
CA LYS A 321 -19.89 3.68 0.00
C LYS A 321 -20.89 3.82 1.14
N ASP A 322 -20.95 2.88 2.08
CA ASP A 322 -21.80 2.95 3.28
C ASP A 322 -21.34 4.02 4.28
N TYR A 323 -20.13 4.56 4.05
CA TYR A 323 -19.51 5.66 4.80
C TYR A 323 -19.49 6.97 4.00
N GLY A 324 -20.12 7.01 2.82
CA GLY A 324 -20.15 8.18 1.94
C GLY A 324 -18.87 8.40 1.13
N GLY A 325 -18.05 7.35 0.95
CA GLY A 325 -16.75 7.41 0.27
C GLY A 325 -15.60 7.80 1.20
N TRP A 326 -14.37 7.72 0.69
CA TRP A 326 -13.17 7.96 1.51
C TRP A 326 -13.03 9.40 2.00
N GLU A 327 -13.40 10.39 1.21
CA GLU A 327 -13.35 11.79 1.64
C GLU A 327 -14.19 12.02 2.90
N ASN A 328 -15.44 11.52 2.91
CA ASN A 328 -16.31 11.65 4.06
C ASN A 328 -15.84 10.80 5.25
N ALA A 329 -15.45 9.55 4.99
CA ALA A 329 -14.99 8.64 6.04
C ALA A 329 -13.72 9.18 6.72
N TYR A 330 -12.76 9.69 5.94
CA TYR A 330 -11.52 10.23 6.49
C TYR A 330 -11.79 11.43 7.40
N LYS A 331 -12.59 12.37 6.92
CA LYS A 331 -13.00 13.56 7.67
C LYS A 331 -13.74 13.22 8.97
N MET A 332 -14.62 12.22 8.95
CA MET A 332 -15.41 11.86 10.13
C MET A 332 -14.65 11.04 11.17
N TYR A 333 -13.69 10.24 10.73
CA TYR A 333 -13.10 9.22 11.59
C TYR A 333 -11.59 9.37 11.81
N PHE A 334 -10.83 9.98 10.88
CA PHE A 334 -9.37 9.93 10.89
C PHE A 334 -8.67 11.28 10.84
N ASP A 335 -9.32 12.37 10.44
CA ASP A 335 -8.75 13.73 10.52
C ASP A 335 -8.44 14.11 11.97
N ASP A 336 -7.62 15.13 12.15
CA ASP A 336 -7.27 15.63 13.48
C ASP A 336 -8.53 16.09 14.23
N GLY A 337 -8.71 15.57 15.43
CA GLY A 337 -9.90 15.79 16.25
C GLY A 337 -11.13 15.00 15.85
N ALA A 338 -11.05 14.09 14.87
CA ALA A 338 -12.14 13.20 14.48
C ALA A 338 -12.37 12.06 15.48
N MET A 339 -13.31 11.17 15.18
CA MET A 339 -13.75 10.11 16.10
C MET A 339 -12.60 9.29 16.68
N PHE A 340 -11.57 8.95 15.88
CA PHE A 340 -10.45 8.17 16.37
C PHE A 340 -9.71 8.88 17.51
N ASP A 341 -9.40 10.16 17.35
CA ASP A 341 -8.74 10.95 18.39
C ASP A 341 -9.60 11.04 19.67
N GLU A 342 -10.92 11.26 19.50
CA GLU A 342 -11.85 11.34 20.62
C GLU A 342 -12.01 10.05 21.44
N ILE A 343 -11.81 8.86 20.81
CA ILE A 343 -11.90 7.57 21.52
C ILE A 343 -10.57 7.11 22.07
N TYR A 344 -9.44 7.61 21.53
CA TYR A 344 -8.09 7.19 21.90
C TYR A 344 -7.41 8.13 22.91
N ASP A 345 -7.94 9.32 23.14
CA ASP A 345 -7.48 10.27 24.17
C ASP A 345 -7.86 9.74 25.56
N PHE A 346 -6.92 8.96 26.19
CA PHE A 346 -7.08 8.39 27.52
C PHE A 346 -6.22 9.11 28.55
#